data_70037cb774fd5d13260ccb56ce4bc897
#
_entry.id   70037cb774fd5d13260ccb56ce4bc897
#
_cell.length_a   1.000
_cell.length_b   1.000
_cell.length_c   1.000
_cell.angle_alpha   90.00
_cell.angle_beta   90.00
_cell.angle_gamma   90.00
#
_symmetry.space_group_name_H-M   'P 1'
#
loop_
_entity.id
_entity.type
_entity.pdbx_description
1 polymer ?
#
loop_
_entity_poly.entity_id
_entity_poly.type
_entity_poly.pdbx_seq_one_letter_code
_entity_poly.pdbx_strand_id
1 'polypeptide(L)'
;MAVLLSAALIAGLGNAAVRRTSRPGAGLVEHPWLDVAAAGLLLQGLIQVLFGLVQFALWQMPSLASWLAAHAPLYADLISYPSTGRVFGNLRQPNHYATAVALGLAGLAWWAPRLRVSVVWAAVIGMSWALVVCGSRTGMVQAVVAAILVLIAVRGAWRDPRWAALVAVPVLYALWWLALREADHLGWISFLDAVTRQLDQPVNARALIWRNAWQVFEHLPWFGAGWGQLGWGLQHAAIHHALHPLPLDNIDNAHDLILQLLAETGLVGTLPIVIVALAWLWRSARGWMQQGRAAPNDASPIALTAWMGVAFLGLHSLVEYPLWYLYFLWVFAFLAGWMDGFGRGEAAPVALTLPRPAALAVGALAVALVAKAGYDYNVTNTAYSADRVEAAAAIRQAQRSDLFFRPLIGFAVASSLQVRAADSHAELLREQAEIDRVSHAYGDPNLLIRRILLLSRLGHAQQALALARYTASSFWLYAPGLVKQFPAQAAQAGLSAAQTAPLLEALKQAPVLRRVVVPVNH
;
A
#
# COMPACT_ATOMS: atom_id res chain seq x y z
N MET A 1 -10.91 11.98 5.26
CA MET A 1 -11.21 13.36 4.79
C MET A 1 -9.94 14.17 4.52
N ALA A 2 -9.07 14.44 5.51
CA ALA A 2 -7.85 15.24 5.33
C ALA A 2 -6.92 14.71 4.22
N VAL A 3 -6.70 13.40 4.16
CA VAL A 3 -5.89 12.74 3.11
C VAL A 3 -6.46 12.97 1.71
N LEU A 4 -7.76 12.83 1.53
CA LEU A 4 -8.41 13.06 0.23
C LEU A 4 -8.39 14.54 -0.17
N LEU A 5 -8.55 15.46 0.78
CA LEU A 5 -8.42 16.90 0.53
C LEU A 5 -6.99 17.27 0.15
N SER A 6 -5.98 16.71 0.81
CA SER A 6 -4.58 16.94 0.44
C SER A 6 -4.26 16.40 -0.96
N ALA A 7 -4.76 15.23 -1.31
CA ALA A 7 -4.60 14.66 -2.65
C ALA A 7 -5.29 15.53 -3.72
N ALA A 8 -6.49 16.06 -3.46
CA ALA A 8 -7.19 16.96 -4.36
C ALA A 8 -6.43 18.29 -4.57
N LEU A 9 -5.87 18.86 -3.49
CA LEU A 9 -5.02 20.05 -3.58
C LEU A 9 -3.77 19.80 -4.42
N ILE A 10 -3.09 18.68 -4.20
CA ILE A 10 -1.89 18.30 -4.93
C ILE A 10 -2.21 18.06 -6.42
N ALA A 11 -3.34 17.43 -6.73
CA ALA A 11 -3.81 17.30 -8.11
C ALA A 11 -4.09 18.66 -8.75
N GLY A 12 -4.69 19.59 -8.00
CA GLY A 12 -4.87 20.99 -8.42
C GLY A 12 -3.56 21.69 -8.73
N LEU A 13 -2.51 21.48 -7.93
CA LEU A 13 -1.18 22.01 -8.19
C LEU A 13 -0.56 21.45 -9.47
N GLY A 14 -0.66 20.12 -9.69
CA GLY A 14 -0.18 19.48 -10.92
C GLY A 14 -0.87 20.05 -12.17
N ASN A 15 -2.19 20.22 -12.12
CA ASN A 15 -2.98 20.81 -13.21
C ASN A 15 -2.58 22.29 -13.46
N ALA A 16 -2.45 23.09 -12.40
CA ALA A 16 -2.06 24.49 -12.51
C ALA A 16 -0.63 24.67 -13.04
N ALA A 17 0.28 23.78 -12.69
CA ALA A 17 1.67 23.80 -13.17
C ALA A 17 1.72 23.67 -14.70
N VAL A 18 0.93 22.75 -15.27
CA VAL A 18 0.85 22.54 -16.73
C VAL A 18 0.19 23.72 -17.46
N ARG A 19 -0.91 24.25 -16.92
CA ARG A 19 -1.69 25.31 -17.59
C ARG A 19 -0.96 26.63 -17.70
N ARG A 20 -0.07 26.98 -16.75
CA ARG A 20 0.74 28.21 -16.81
C ARG A 20 1.71 28.22 -17.99
N THR A 21 1.98 27.06 -18.55
CA THR A 21 3.02 26.83 -19.55
C THR A 21 2.50 26.71 -20.97
N SER A 22 1.20 26.49 -21.14
CA SER A 22 0.56 26.27 -22.46
C SER A 22 0.11 27.56 -23.16
N ARG A 23 0.74 28.72 -22.91
CA ARG A 23 0.40 29.96 -23.61
C ARG A 23 0.97 29.96 -25.04
N PRO A 24 0.17 30.29 -26.08
CA PRO A 24 0.64 30.39 -27.46
C PRO A 24 1.72 31.47 -27.58
N GLY A 25 2.85 31.14 -28.20
CA GLY A 25 3.91 32.10 -28.52
C GLY A 25 5.08 32.19 -27.51
N ALA A 26 5.06 31.46 -26.41
CA ALA A 26 6.22 31.27 -25.60
C ALA A 26 7.08 30.13 -26.22
N GLY A 27 8.29 30.41 -26.65
CA GLY A 27 9.29 29.41 -27.00
C GLY A 27 9.46 28.39 -25.89
N LEU A 28 10.41 27.46 -25.95
CA LEU A 28 10.70 26.46 -24.88
C LEU A 28 10.54 27.10 -23.50
N VAL A 29 9.30 27.08 -22.98
CA VAL A 29 8.97 27.77 -21.74
C VAL A 29 9.56 26.96 -20.62
N GLU A 30 10.36 27.60 -19.80
CA GLU A 30 10.83 27.04 -18.53
C GLU A 30 9.62 26.61 -17.69
N HIS A 31 9.57 25.34 -17.36
CA HIS A 31 8.53 24.75 -16.51
C HIS A 31 9.09 24.46 -15.11
N PRO A 32 9.48 25.44 -14.30
CA PRO A 32 10.30 25.22 -13.13
C PRO A 32 9.69 24.22 -12.14
N TRP A 33 8.37 24.23 -11.99
CA TRP A 33 7.68 23.29 -11.10
C TRP A 33 7.64 21.86 -11.63
N LEU A 34 7.49 21.70 -12.94
CA LEU A 34 7.51 20.38 -13.59
C LEU A 34 8.95 19.84 -13.66
N ASP A 35 9.92 20.72 -13.90
CA ASP A 35 11.33 20.39 -13.85
C ASP A 35 11.71 19.87 -12.45
N VAL A 36 11.31 20.58 -11.38
CA VAL A 36 11.54 20.15 -10.00
C VAL A 36 10.84 18.83 -9.69
N ALA A 37 9.57 18.66 -10.11
CA ALA A 37 8.84 17.42 -9.88
C ALA A 37 9.49 16.23 -10.62
N ALA A 38 9.85 16.41 -11.88
CA ALA A 38 10.52 15.36 -12.66
C ALA A 38 11.94 15.05 -12.13
N ALA A 39 12.66 16.07 -11.67
CA ALA A 39 13.96 15.89 -11.01
C ALA A 39 13.79 15.11 -9.70
N GLY A 40 12.77 15.42 -8.92
CA GLY A 40 12.42 14.67 -7.70
C GLY A 40 12.13 13.21 -7.97
N LEU A 41 11.34 12.90 -9.03
CA LEU A 41 11.07 11.52 -9.45
C LEU A 41 12.36 10.80 -9.90
N LEU A 42 13.20 11.45 -10.68
CA LEU A 42 14.48 10.89 -11.11
C LEU A 42 15.41 10.62 -9.93
N LEU A 43 15.60 11.63 -9.08
CA LEU A 43 16.48 11.56 -7.93
C LEU A 43 16.07 10.44 -6.96
N GLN A 44 14.79 10.36 -6.60
CA GLN A 44 14.31 9.31 -5.72
C GLN A 44 14.53 7.91 -6.34
N GLY A 45 14.31 7.76 -7.66
CA GLY A 45 14.61 6.50 -8.35
C GLY A 45 16.10 6.12 -8.29
N LEU A 46 17.01 7.08 -8.49
CA LEU A 46 18.46 6.87 -8.34
C LEU A 46 18.86 6.55 -6.89
N ILE A 47 18.24 7.20 -5.92
CA ILE A 47 18.44 6.89 -4.50
C ILE A 47 18.00 5.44 -4.22
N GLN A 48 16.89 4.97 -4.78
CA GLN A 48 16.50 3.56 -4.63
C GLN A 48 17.52 2.62 -5.28
N VAL A 49 18.10 2.95 -6.43
CA VAL A 49 19.20 2.16 -7.01
C VAL A 49 20.37 2.06 -6.04
N LEU A 50 20.77 3.16 -5.40
CA LEU A 50 21.86 3.14 -4.41
C LEU A 50 21.50 2.28 -3.17
N PHE A 51 20.31 2.44 -2.61
CA PHE A 51 19.85 1.57 -1.53
C PHE A 51 19.84 0.09 -1.96
N GLY A 52 19.40 -0.16 -3.17
CA GLY A 52 19.39 -1.51 -3.75
C GLY A 52 20.78 -2.12 -3.85
N LEU A 53 21.76 -1.36 -4.33
CA LEU A 53 23.17 -1.79 -4.42
C LEU A 53 23.72 -2.16 -3.04
N VAL A 54 23.50 -1.31 -2.05
CA VAL A 54 23.95 -1.56 -0.67
C VAL A 54 23.26 -2.81 -0.09
N GLN A 55 21.95 -2.92 -0.21
CA GLN A 55 21.21 -4.07 0.30
C GLN A 55 21.61 -5.37 -0.38
N PHE A 56 21.80 -5.35 -1.70
CA PHE A 56 22.25 -6.52 -2.45
C PHE A 56 23.67 -6.93 -2.04
N ALA A 57 24.60 -5.98 -1.89
CA ALA A 57 25.95 -6.24 -1.42
C ALA A 57 25.97 -6.83 0.02
N LEU A 58 25.17 -6.28 0.91
CA LEU A 58 25.06 -6.79 2.29
C LEU A 58 24.43 -8.20 2.34
N TRP A 59 23.50 -8.50 1.44
CA TRP A 59 22.94 -9.84 1.30
C TRP A 59 24.04 -10.86 0.93
N GLN A 60 25.00 -10.47 0.08
CA GLN A 60 26.13 -11.33 -0.27
C GLN A 60 27.18 -11.44 0.84
N MET A 61 27.16 -10.53 1.82
CA MET A 61 28.15 -10.43 2.93
C MET A 61 27.49 -10.39 4.31
N PRO A 62 26.89 -11.52 4.78
CA PRO A 62 26.13 -11.55 6.05
C PRO A 62 26.96 -11.14 7.28
N SER A 63 28.27 -11.43 7.32
CA SER A 63 29.17 -11.03 8.39
C SER A 63 29.33 -9.51 8.49
N LEU A 64 29.45 -8.83 7.34
CA LEU A 64 29.49 -7.36 7.28
C LEU A 64 28.15 -6.75 7.72
N ALA A 65 27.03 -7.33 7.28
CA ALA A 65 25.70 -6.89 7.68
C ALA A 65 25.50 -6.98 9.20
N SER A 66 25.91 -8.10 9.81
CA SER A 66 25.83 -8.29 11.26
C SER A 66 26.74 -7.32 12.02
N TRP A 67 27.95 -7.07 11.51
CA TRP A 67 28.87 -6.10 12.09
C TRP A 67 28.30 -4.68 12.05
N LEU A 68 27.75 -4.25 10.90
CA LEU A 68 27.13 -2.94 10.74
C LEU A 68 25.91 -2.77 11.65
N ALA A 69 25.07 -3.78 11.79
CA ALA A 69 23.92 -3.74 12.70
C ALA A 69 24.35 -3.52 14.15
N ALA A 70 25.46 -4.12 14.58
CA ALA A 70 25.99 -4.00 15.94
C ALA A 70 26.67 -2.64 16.20
N HIS A 71 27.37 -2.05 15.21
CA HIS A 71 28.23 -0.88 15.40
C HIS A 71 27.68 0.42 14.80
N ALA A 72 26.65 0.33 13.96
CA ALA A 72 26.03 1.47 13.31
C ALA A 72 24.48 1.35 13.28
N PRO A 73 23.80 1.41 14.45
CA PRO A 73 22.35 1.16 14.54
C PRO A 73 21.53 2.12 13.66
N LEU A 74 21.94 3.38 13.54
CA LEU A 74 21.28 4.34 12.62
C LEU A 74 21.29 3.85 11.16
N TYR A 75 22.34 3.19 10.74
CA TYR A 75 22.45 2.59 9.41
C TYR A 75 21.50 1.40 9.26
N ALA A 76 21.38 0.55 10.27
CA ALA A 76 20.45 -0.58 10.28
C ALA A 76 18.98 -0.09 10.14
N ASP A 77 18.63 1.02 10.80
CA ASP A 77 17.31 1.62 10.71
C ASP A 77 17.03 2.23 9.33
N LEU A 78 18.04 2.88 8.72
CA LEU A 78 17.89 3.50 7.39
C LEU A 78 17.84 2.48 6.25
N ILE A 79 18.65 1.43 6.31
CA ILE A 79 18.84 0.51 5.17
C ILE A 79 18.20 -0.85 5.40
N SER A 80 17.71 -1.19 6.54
CA SER A 80 17.07 -2.48 6.88
C SER A 80 17.65 -3.68 6.10
N TYR A 81 18.18 -4.67 6.78
CA TYR A 81 18.74 -5.85 6.12
C TYR A 81 17.63 -6.70 5.48
N PRO A 82 17.72 -7.12 4.19
CA PRO A 82 16.69 -7.92 3.55
C PRO A 82 16.72 -9.36 4.08
N SER A 83 15.81 -9.69 4.98
CA SER A 83 15.66 -11.05 5.53
C SER A 83 15.22 -12.11 4.49
N THR A 84 14.71 -11.67 3.34
CA THR A 84 14.14 -12.54 2.31
C THR A 84 14.99 -12.66 1.04
N GLY A 85 16.21 -12.11 1.01
CA GLY A 85 17.05 -12.06 -0.19
C GLY A 85 16.54 -11.10 -1.29
N ARG A 86 15.47 -10.35 -1.02
CA ARG A 86 14.89 -9.39 -1.96
C ARG A 86 15.21 -7.96 -1.53
N VAL A 87 15.69 -7.18 -2.47
CA VAL A 87 15.91 -5.75 -2.28
C VAL A 87 14.57 -5.01 -2.16
N PHE A 88 14.47 -4.08 -1.21
CA PHE A 88 13.28 -3.24 -1.00
C PHE A 88 13.60 -1.77 -0.67
N GLY A 89 14.88 -1.39 -0.70
CA GLY A 89 15.32 -0.03 -0.38
C GLY A 89 14.95 0.41 1.03
N ASN A 90 14.61 1.69 1.17
CA ASN A 90 14.07 2.24 2.41
C ASN A 90 12.53 2.11 2.53
N LEU A 91 11.87 1.51 1.52
CA LEU A 91 10.40 1.36 1.48
C LEU A 91 9.90 0.09 2.15
N ARG A 92 10.80 -0.79 2.58
CA ARG A 92 10.54 -2.06 3.29
C ARG A 92 9.59 -3.03 2.57
N GLN A 93 9.31 -2.79 1.27
CA GLN A 93 8.41 -3.60 0.45
C GLN A 93 8.91 -3.64 -1.00
N PRO A 94 9.24 -4.83 -1.56
CA PRO A 94 9.84 -4.93 -2.90
C PRO A 94 9.00 -4.39 -4.05
N ASN A 95 7.65 -4.46 -3.99
CA ASN A 95 6.81 -3.91 -5.05
C ASN A 95 6.75 -2.37 -4.98
N HIS A 96 6.81 -1.78 -3.77
CA HIS A 96 6.95 -0.33 -3.58
C HIS A 96 8.28 0.18 -4.13
N TYR A 97 9.35 -0.55 -3.81
CA TYR A 97 10.69 -0.26 -4.34
C TYR A 97 10.69 -0.27 -5.88
N ALA A 98 10.14 -1.32 -6.51
CA ALA A 98 10.04 -1.41 -7.95
C ALA A 98 9.28 -0.22 -8.55
N THR A 99 8.14 0.15 -7.96
CA THR A 99 7.35 1.30 -8.43
C THR A 99 8.08 2.62 -8.23
N ALA A 100 8.83 2.78 -7.15
CA ALA A 100 9.65 3.96 -6.93
C ALA A 100 10.77 4.07 -7.99
N VAL A 101 11.43 2.96 -8.35
CA VAL A 101 12.41 2.92 -9.44
C VAL A 101 11.73 3.23 -10.79
N ALA A 102 10.56 2.66 -11.06
CA ALA A 102 9.79 2.94 -12.29
C ALA A 102 9.38 4.41 -12.39
N LEU A 103 8.97 5.05 -11.28
CA LEU A 103 8.73 6.49 -11.24
C LEU A 103 10.00 7.30 -11.56
N GLY A 104 11.18 6.78 -11.20
CA GLY A 104 12.47 7.32 -11.63
C GLY A 104 12.65 7.30 -13.15
N LEU A 105 12.21 6.22 -13.84
CA LEU A 105 12.18 6.17 -15.31
C LEU A 105 11.24 7.23 -15.91
N ALA A 106 10.09 7.50 -15.27
CA ALA A 106 9.21 8.59 -15.70
C ALA A 106 9.90 9.96 -15.56
N GLY A 107 10.62 10.21 -14.45
CA GLY A 107 11.43 11.42 -14.28
C GLY A 107 12.57 11.50 -15.30
N LEU A 108 13.21 10.37 -15.61
CA LEU A 108 14.26 10.30 -16.63
C LEU A 108 13.73 10.63 -18.03
N ALA A 109 12.51 10.20 -18.38
CA ALA A 109 11.87 10.54 -19.66
C ALA A 109 11.73 12.06 -19.84
N TRP A 110 11.45 12.82 -18.77
CA TRP A 110 11.45 14.28 -18.80
C TRP A 110 12.83 14.86 -19.13
N TRP A 111 13.87 14.33 -18.46
CA TRP A 111 15.22 14.89 -18.54
C TRP A 111 16.04 14.32 -19.70
N ALA A 112 15.65 13.18 -20.29
CA ALA A 112 16.42 12.50 -21.34
C ALA A 112 16.86 13.42 -22.49
N PRO A 113 16.01 14.32 -23.05
CA PRO A 113 16.45 15.22 -24.13
C PRO A 113 17.54 16.22 -23.73
N ARG A 114 17.67 16.52 -22.42
CA ARG A 114 18.61 17.52 -21.88
C ARG A 114 19.89 16.89 -21.34
N LEU A 115 19.91 15.58 -21.13
CA LEU A 115 21.04 14.85 -20.55
C LEU A 115 21.98 14.32 -21.64
N ARG A 116 23.25 14.06 -21.27
CA ARG A 116 24.19 13.33 -22.13
C ARG A 116 23.71 11.89 -22.31
N VAL A 117 23.90 11.33 -23.51
CA VAL A 117 23.51 9.95 -23.84
C VAL A 117 24.05 8.95 -22.83
N SER A 118 25.33 9.08 -22.44
CA SER A 118 25.97 8.19 -21.45
C SER A 118 25.30 8.23 -20.09
N VAL A 119 24.81 9.40 -19.63
CA VAL A 119 24.10 9.53 -18.36
C VAL A 119 22.73 8.83 -18.43
N VAL A 120 22.02 8.99 -19.55
CA VAL A 120 20.72 8.32 -19.75
C VAL A 120 20.88 6.79 -19.73
N TRP A 121 21.87 6.27 -20.47
CA TRP A 121 22.17 4.82 -20.47
C TRP A 121 22.59 4.32 -19.10
N ALA A 122 23.47 5.03 -18.38
CA ALA A 122 23.89 4.64 -17.05
C ALA A 122 22.69 4.57 -16.06
N ALA A 123 21.80 5.57 -16.10
CA ALA A 123 20.59 5.56 -15.28
C ALA A 123 19.65 4.40 -15.64
N VAL A 124 19.41 4.15 -16.92
CA VAL A 124 18.55 3.05 -17.38
C VAL A 124 19.14 1.68 -17.02
N ILE A 125 20.44 1.47 -17.20
CA ILE A 125 21.13 0.23 -16.81
C ILE A 125 20.98 -0.02 -15.31
N GLY A 126 21.25 1.00 -14.47
CA GLY A 126 21.12 0.89 -13.02
C GLY A 126 19.67 0.65 -12.57
N MET A 127 18.70 1.38 -13.14
CA MET A 127 17.29 1.20 -12.81
C MET A 127 16.75 -0.16 -13.27
N SER A 128 17.17 -0.65 -14.44
CA SER A 128 16.82 -2.00 -14.93
C SER A 128 17.36 -3.09 -14.01
N TRP A 129 18.60 -2.96 -13.54
CA TRP A 129 19.18 -3.84 -12.53
C TRP A 129 18.37 -3.83 -11.23
N ALA A 130 18.02 -2.63 -10.73
CA ALA A 130 17.25 -2.45 -9.51
C ALA A 130 15.86 -3.12 -9.59
N LEU A 131 15.20 -3.04 -10.75
CA LEU A 131 13.92 -3.72 -11.00
C LEU A 131 14.06 -5.26 -10.98
N VAL A 132 15.22 -5.81 -11.33
CA VAL A 132 15.47 -7.26 -11.29
C VAL A 132 15.71 -7.74 -9.87
N VAL A 133 16.63 -7.10 -9.12
CA VAL A 133 17.04 -7.58 -7.79
C VAL A 133 15.96 -7.50 -6.72
N CYS A 134 14.94 -6.68 -6.91
CA CYS A 134 13.79 -6.67 -6.01
C CYS A 134 12.84 -7.87 -6.21
N GLY A 135 13.00 -8.64 -7.29
CA GLY A 135 12.17 -9.81 -7.60
C GLY A 135 10.67 -9.48 -7.67
N SER A 136 10.31 -8.28 -8.18
CA SER A 136 8.93 -7.81 -8.29
C SER A 136 8.35 -8.06 -9.68
N ARG A 137 7.26 -8.85 -9.76
CA ARG A 137 6.50 -9.02 -11.01
C ARG A 137 5.88 -7.71 -11.50
N THR A 138 5.46 -6.86 -10.56
CA THR A 138 4.97 -5.51 -10.88
C THR A 138 6.05 -4.69 -11.57
N GLY A 139 7.30 -4.75 -11.08
CA GLY A 139 8.44 -4.07 -11.71
C GLY A 139 8.74 -4.56 -13.13
N MET A 140 8.61 -5.86 -13.39
CA MET A 140 8.74 -6.41 -14.74
C MET A 140 7.69 -5.86 -15.71
N VAL A 141 6.43 -5.81 -15.29
CA VAL A 141 5.34 -5.23 -16.09
C VAL A 141 5.57 -3.74 -16.32
N GLN A 142 5.99 -3.00 -15.30
CA GLN A 142 6.30 -1.57 -15.40
C GLN A 142 7.46 -1.30 -16.36
N ALA A 143 8.48 -2.17 -16.43
CA ALA A 143 9.55 -2.08 -17.41
C ALA A 143 9.04 -2.18 -18.86
N VAL A 144 8.13 -3.11 -19.12
CA VAL A 144 7.50 -3.28 -20.46
C VAL A 144 6.63 -2.07 -20.80
N VAL A 145 5.80 -1.61 -19.83
CA VAL A 145 4.92 -0.46 -20.02
C VAL A 145 5.71 0.82 -20.26
N ALA A 146 6.86 1.00 -19.61
CA ALA A 146 7.76 2.12 -19.88
C ALA A 146 8.16 2.18 -21.37
N ALA A 147 8.63 1.07 -21.92
CA ALA A 147 9.03 0.99 -23.33
C ALA A 147 7.84 1.25 -24.28
N ILE A 148 6.68 0.64 -24.01
CA ILE A 148 5.46 0.84 -24.82
C ILE A 148 5.07 2.31 -24.85
N LEU A 149 5.02 2.98 -23.71
CA LEU A 149 4.63 4.39 -23.61
C LEU A 149 5.63 5.30 -24.34
N VAL A 150 6.93 5.01 -24.27
CA VAL A 150 7.95 5.75 -25.06
C VAL A 150 7.73 5.55 -26.56
N LEU A 151 7.49 4.32 -27.00
CA LEU A 151 7.23 4.02 -28.43
C LEU A 151 5.96 4.71 -28.95
N ILE A 152 4.93 4.83 -28.12
CA ILE A 152 3.70 5.54 -28.48
C ILE A 152 3.94 7.06 -28.54
N ALA A 153 4.68 7.60 -27.56
CA ALA A 153 4.90 9.03 -27.39
C ALA A 153 5.89 9.61 -28.40
N VAL A 154 6.96 8.89 -28.69
CA VAL A 154 8.12 9.37 -29.45
C VAL A 154 8.25 8.61 -30.76
N ARG A 155 7.87 9.26 -31.86
CA ARG A 155 8.03 8.65 -33.20
C ARG A 155 9.50 8.42 -33.53
N GLY A 156 9.83 7.17 -33.83
CA GLY A 156 11.21 6.81 -34.16
C GLY A 156 12.12 6.87 -32.91
N ALA A 157 11.61 6.54 -31.73
CA ALA A 157 12.36 6.54 -30.47
C ALA A 157 13.69 5.77 -30.53
N TRP A 158 13.77 4.71 -31.34
CA TRP A 158 15.00 3.93 -31.55
C TRP A 158 16.11 4.69 -32.32
N ARG A 159 15.81 5.82 -32.98
CA ARG A 159 16.78 6.62 -33.74
C ARG A 159 17.59 7.58 -32.87
N ASP A 160 16.99 8.09 -31.80
CA ASP A 160 17.73 8.87 -30.80
C ASP A 160 18.19 7.95 -29.67
N PRO A 161 19.50 7.85 -29.42
CA PRO A 161 20.07 6.94 -28.43
C PRO A 161 19.56 7.17 -26.99
N ARG A 162 19.03 8.34 -26.66
CA ARG A 162 18.43 8.64 -25.36
C ARG A 162 17.08 7.93 -25.19
N TRP A 163 16.22 8.02 -26.21
CA TRP A 163 14.93 7.32 -26.19
C TRP A 163 15.09 5.82 -26.40
N ALA A 164 16.07 5.42 -27.21
CA ALA A 164 16.42 4.02 -27.38
C ALA A 164 16.81 3.35 -26.05
N ALA A 165 17.47 4.08 -25.14
CA ALA A 165 17.79 3.58 -23.80
C ALA A 165 16.52 3.26 -23.00
N LEU A 166 15.51 4.15 -23.01
CA LEU A 166 14.24 3.92 -22.34
C LEU A 166 13.42 2.79 -22.97
N VAL A 167 13.47 2.63 -24.30
CA VAL A 167 12.86 1.49 -25.00
C VAL A 167 13.58 0.18 -24.66
N ALA A 168 14.87 0.23 -24.37
CA ALA A 168 15.68 -0.95 -24.04
C ALA A 168 15.46 -1.48 -22.61
N VAL A 169 14.71 -0.78 -21.74
CA VAL A 169 14.48 -1.19 -20.33
C VAL A 169 14.06 -2.65 -20.17
N PRO A 170 13.07 -3.20 -20.91
CA PRO A 170 12.68 -4.61 -20.75
C PRO A 170 13.76 -5.59 -21.25
N VAL A 171 14.54 -5.22 -22.27
CA VAL A 171 15.65 -6.03 -22.75
C VAL A 171 16.78 -6.05 -21.72
N LEU A 172 17.14 -4.89 -21.16
CA LEU A 172 18.14 -4.79 -20.10
C LEU A 172 17.67 -5.52 -18.82
N TYR A 173 16.39 -5.48 -18.50
CA TYR A 173 15.80 -6.28 -17.43
C TYR A 173 16.07 -7.77 -17.68
N ALA A 174 15.77 -8.27 -18.88
CA ALA A 174 15.97 -9.67 -19.22
C ALA A 174 17.47 -10.06 -19.19
N LEU A 175 18.35 -9.20 -19.70
CA LEU A 175 19.79 -9.43 -19.66
C LEU A 175 20.33 -9.47 -18.22
N TRP A 176 19.91 -8.54 -17.36
CA TRP A 176 20.28 -8.57 -15.95
C TRP A 176 19.74 -9.81 -15.23
N TRP A 177 18.49 -10.21 -15.51
CA TRP A 177 17.91 -11.41 -14.94
C TRP A 177 18.71 -12.66 -15.32
N LEU A 178 19.07 -12.81 -16.61
CA LEU A 178 19.91 -13.91 -17.10
C LEU A 178 21.29 -13.90 -16.45
N ALA A 179 21.95 -12.73 -16.38
CA ALA A 179 23.28 -12.61 -15.81
C ALA A 179 23.31 -12.94 -14.31
N LEU A 180 22.33 -12.44 -13.53
CA LEU A 180 22.26 -12.73 -12.10
C LEU A 180 21.89 -14.18 -11.83
N ARG A 181 21.01 -14.77 -12.63
CA ARG A 181 20.65 -16.18 -12.51
C ARG A 181 21.84 -17.08 -12.83
N GLU A 182 22.62 -16.76 -13.87
CA GLU A 182 23.83 -17.52 -14.20
C GLU A 182 24.90 -17.38 -13.11
N ALA A 183 25.08 -16.17 -12.57
CA ALA A 183 26.01 -15.96 -11.46
C ALA A 183 25.59 -16.74 -10.18
N ASP A 184 24.28 -16.88 -9.91
CA ASP A 184 23.74 -17.70 -8.85
C ASP A 184 23.99 -19.19 -9.09
N HIS A 185 23.75 -19.67 -10.31
CA HIS A 185 24.05 -21.04 -10.72
C HIS A 185 25.54 -21.41 -10.57
N LEU A 186 26.42 -20.45 -10.83
CA LEU A 186 27.87 -20.63 -10.66
C LEU A 186 28.30 -20.50 -9.18
N GLY A 187 27.38 -20.18 -8.28
CA GLY A 187 27.67 -20.01 -6.85
C GLY A 187 28.43 -18.73 -6.51
N TRP A 188 28.49 -17.75 -7.41
CA TRP A 188 29.18 -16.47 -7.18
C TRP A 188 28.37 -15.53 -6.29
N ILE A 189 27.06 -15.60 -6.39
CA ILE A 189 26.11 -14.78 -5.62
C ILE A 189 24.94 -15.64 -5.17
N SER A 190 24.12 -15.11 -4.26
CA SER A 190 22.80 -15.63 -3.95
C SER A 190 21.75 -14.71 -4.55
N PHE A 191 20.90 -15.23 -5.44
CA PHE A 191 19.87 -14.45 -6.14
C PHE A 191 18.53 -15.16 -6.11
N LEU A 192 17.53 -14.50 -5.51
CA LEU A 192 16.17 -15.00 -5.44
C LEU A 192 15.28 -14.28 -6.46
N ASP A 193 15.00 -14.93 -7.58
CA ASP A 193 14.17 -14.35 -8.63
C ASP A 193 12.64 -14.51 -8.38
N ALA A 194 11.85 -13.72 -9.09
CA ALA A 194 10.40 -13.71 -8.99
C ALA A 194 9.74 -14.98 -9.54
N VAL A 195 10.39 -15.66 -10.51
CA VAL A 195 9.85 -16.82 -11.24
C VAL A 195 10.04 -18.09 -10.42
N THR A 196 11.26 -18.36 -9.96
CA THR A 196 11.60 -19.53 -9.13
C THR A 196 10.75 -19.54 -7.85
N ARG A 197 10.61 -18.38 -7.20
CA ARG A 197 9.78 -18.25 -5.98
C ARG A 197 8.31 -18.61 -6.23
N GLN A 198 7.76 -18.35 -7.41
CA GLN A 198 6.36 -18.69 -7.69
C GLN A 198 6.17 -20.19 -7.88
N LEU A 199 7.17 -20.88 -8.45
CA LEU A 199 7.13 -22.34 -8.61
C LEU A 199 7.20 -23.05 -7.25
N ASP A 200 7.89 -22.44 -6.28
CA ASP A 200 8.07 -23.00 -4.93
C ASP A 200 6.88 -22.72 -4.00
N GLN A 201 5.98 -21.79 -4.34
CA GLN A 201 4.80 -21.47 -3.54
C GLN A 201 3.56 -22.23 -4.03
N PRO A 202 3.13 -23.30 -3.33
CA PRO A 202 2.00 -24.15 -3.76
C PRO A 202 0.65 -23.45 -3.71
N VAL A 203 0.54 -22.32 -3.03
CA VAL A 203 -0.70 -21.55 -2.88
C VAL A 203 -0.47 -20.08 -3.25
N ASN A 204 -1.24 -19.60 -4.22
CA ASN A 204 -1.26 -18.19 -4.55
C ASN A 204 -2.08 -17.41 -3.51
N ALA A 205 -1.40 -16.81 -2.52
CA ALA A 205 -2.06 -16.05 -1.45
C ALA A 205 -2.99 -14.95 -2.00
N ARG A 206 -2.63 -14.30 -3.12
CA ARG A 206 -3.50 -13.29 -3.74
C ARG A 206 -4.82 -13.87 -4.25
N ALA A 207 -4.81 -15.05 -4.84
CA ALA A 207 -6.04 -15.71 -5.30
C ALA A 207 -6.98 -15.99 -4.12
N LEU A 208 -6.43 -16.36 -2.97
CA LEU A 208 -7.21 -16.56 -1.74
C LEU A 208 -7.78 -15.23 -1.21
N ILE A 209 -6.97 -14.16 -1.18
CA ILE A 209 -7.39 -12.81 -0.79
C ILE A 209 -8.53 -12.33 -1.70
N TRP A 210 -8.36 -12.47 -3.01
CA TRP A 210 -9.36 -12.05 -4.00
C TRP A 210 -10.66 -12.81 -3.84
N ARG A 211 -10.58 -14.13 -3.59
CA ARG A 211 -11.77 -14.94 -3.34
C ARG A 211 -12.50 -14.50 -2.06
N ASN A 212 -11.77 -14.23 -0.98
CA ASN A 212 -12.36 -13.73 0.25
C ASN A 212 -13.03 -12.36 0.06
N ALA A 213 -12.37 -11.43 -0.64
CA ALA A 213 -12.93 -10.12 -0.94
C ALA A 213 -14.18 -10.22 -1.86
N TRP A 214 -14.13 -11.11 -2.84
CA TRP A 214 -15.28 -11.40 -3.70
C TRP A 214 -16.48 -11.93 -2.91
N GLN A 215 -16.25 -12.82 -1.94
CA GLN A 215 -17.32 -13.32 -1.07
C GLN A 215 -17.97 -12.20 -0.25
N VAL A 216 -17.20 -11.22 0.24
CA VAL A 216 -17.78 -10.04 0.90
C VAL A 216 -18.69 -9.28 -0.07
N PHE A 217 -18.24 -9.06 -1.30
CA PHE A 217 -19.05 -8.42 -2.34
C PHE A 217 -20.32 -9.20 -2.66
N GLU A 218 -20.26 -10.54 -2.81
CA GLU A 218 -21.43 -11.39 -3.07
C GLU A 218 -22.51 -11.25 -1.98
N HIS A 219 -22.11 -11.09 -0.73
CA HIS A 219 -23.05 -10.95 0.38
C HIS A 219 -23.53 -9.51 0.59
N LEU A 220 -22.74 -8.52 0.17
CA LEU A 220 -23.03 -7.09 0.33
C LEU A 220 -22.90 -6.32 -1.00
N PRO A 221 -23.61 -6.72 -2.09
CA PRO A 221 -23.30 -6.27 -3.45
C PRO A 221 -23.60 -4.79 -3.71
N TRP A 222 -24.56 -4.19 -3.01
CA TRP A 222 -24.99 -2.84 -3.31
C TRP A 222 -24.12 -1.75 -2.67
N PHE A 223 -23.84 -1.86 -1.38
CA PHE A 223 -23.14 -0.83 -0.60
C PHE A 223 -21.82 -1.32 0.01
N GLY A 224 -21.51 -2.62 -0.12
CA GLY A 224 -20.32 -3.21 0.47
C GLY A 224 -20.33 -3.25 2.00
N ALA A 225 -19.17 -3.57 2.56
CA ALA A 225 -18.98 -3.65 4.02
C ALA A 225 -18.74 -2.28 4.70
N GLY A 226 -18.48 -1.24 3.91
CA GLY A 226 -18.04 0.07 4.38
C GLY A 226 -16.58 0.33 4.04
N TRP A 227 -16.21 1.61 3.89
CA TRP A 227 -14.84 2.01 3.57
C TRP A 227 -13.85 1.58 4.66
N GLY A 228 -12.77 0.89 4.28
CA GLY A 228 -11.76 0.37 5.20
C GLY A 228 -12.26 -0.81 6.05
N GLN A 229 -13.32 -1.53 5.62
CA GLN A 229 -13.98 -2.54 6.44
C GLN A 229 -14.02 -3.93 5.81
N LEU A 230 -13.07 -4.26 4.93
CA LEU A 230 -12.98 -5.60 4.34
C LEU A 230 -12.88 -6.69 5.42
N GLY A 231 -12.04 -6.52 6.43
CA GLY A 231 -11.87 -7.47 7.53
C GLY A 231 -13.17 -7.65 8.35
N TRP A 232 -13.89 -6.57 8.62
CA TRP A 232 -15.20 -6.64 9.28
C TRP A 232 -16.23 -7.35 8.39
N GLY A 233 -16.24 -7.05 7.10
CA GLY A 233 -17.12 -7.72 6.12
C GLY A 233 -16.94 -9.23 6.11
N LEU A 234 -15.70 -9.71 6.20
CA LEU A 234 -15.39 -11.14 6.33
C LEU A 234 -15.91 -11.73 7.63
N GLN A 235 -15.75 -11.05 8.76
CA GLN A 235 -16.30 -11.50 10.06
C GLN A 235 -17.83 -11.55 10.02
N HIS A 236 -18.46 -10.51 9.47
CA HIS A 236 -19.91 -10.42 9.35
C HIS A 236 -20.47 -11.56 8.49
N ALA A 237 -19.86 -11.80 7.33
CA ALA A 237 -20.25 -12.90 6.45
C ALA A 237 -20.06 -14.28 7.11
N ALA A 238 -18.98 -14.46 7.87
CA ALA A 238 -18.75 -15.71 8.61
C ALA A 238 -19.81 -15.98 9.69
N ILE A 239 -20.25 -14.93 10.40
CA ILE A 239 -21.23 -15.04 11.48
C ILE A 239 -22.65 -15.26 10.95
N HIS A 240 -23.05 -14.53 9.89
CA HIS A 240 -24.42 -14.46 9.43
C HIS A 240 -24.72 -15.32 8.19
N HIS A 241 -23.71 -15.67 7.41
CA HIS A 241 -23.87 -16.36 6.13
C HIS A 241 -23.09 -17.68 6.05
N ALA A 242 -22.63 -18.22 7.18
CA ALA A 242 -21.85 -19.46 7.27
C ALA A 242 -20.64 -19.48 6.28
N LEU A 243 -20.07 -18.31 5.99
CA LEU A 243 -18.89 -18.20 5.17
C LEU A 243 -17.72 -18.91 5.86
N HIS A 244 -17.02 -19.74 5.10
CA HIS A 244 -15.76 -20.34 5.53
C HIS A 244 -14.61 -19.58 4.83
N PRO A 245 -14.07 -18.51 5.45
CA PRO A 245 -12.97 -17.78 4.86
C PRO A 245 -11.77 -18.70 4.69
N LEU A 246 -11.10 -18.56 3.55
CA LEU A 246 -9.89 -19.32 3.27
C LEU A 246 -8.81 -18.90 4.27
N PRO A 247 -7.95 -19.83 4.70
CA PRO A 247 -6.96 -19.57 5.76
C PRO A 247 -5.91 -18.59 5.25
N LEU A 248 -6.04 -17.37 5.69
CA LEU A 248 -5.07 -16.29 5.49
C LEU A 248 -5.02 -15.52 6.79
N ASP A 249 -3.88 -14.95 7.09
CA ASP A 249 -3.75 -14.01 8.19
C ASP A 249 -4.70 -12.82 8.02
N ASN A 250 -4.80 -11.94 9.01
CA ASN A 250 -5.73 -10.82 8.99
C ASN A 250 -5.74 -10.09 7.64
N ILE A 251 -6.85 -10.20 6.89
CA ILE A 251 -7.02 -9.53 5.60
C ILE A 251 -7.83 -8.26 5.82
N ASP A 252 -7.18 -7.13 5.70
CA ASP A 252 -7.78 -5.80 5.69
C ASP A 252 -7.73 -5.14 4.31
N ASN A 253 -7.00 -5.75 3.37
CA ASN A 253 -6.85 -5.24 2.01
C ASN A 253 -6.90 -6.36 0.96
N ALA A 254 -7.65 -6.11 -0.13
CA ALA A 254 -7.82 -7.06 -1.23
C ALA A 254 -6.59 -7.19 -2.15
N HIS A 255 -5.57 -6.33 -2.02
CA HIS A 255 -4.45 -6.24 -2.97
C HIS A 255 -4.88 -6.09 -4.45
N ASP A 256 -6.05 -5.51 -4.67
CA ASP A 256 -6.62 -5.14 -5.97
C ASP A 256 -7.61 -4.01 -5.74
N LEU A 257 -7.38 -2.86 -6.36
CA LEU A 257 -8.17 -1.65 -6.12
C LEU A 257 -9.65 -1.82 -6.48
N ILE A 258 -9.94 -2.51 -7.58
CA ILE A 258 -11.33 -2.68 -8.03
C ILE A 258 -12.07 -3.62 -7.10
N LEU A 259 -11.44 -4.72 -6.73
CA LEU A 259 -12.02 -5.71 -5.82
C LEU A 259 -12.17 -5.15 -4.40
N GLN A 260 -11.22 -4.32 -3.94
CA GLN A 260 -11.32 -3.58 -2.68
C GLN A 260 -12.54 -2.67 -2.69
N LEU A 261 -12.71 -1.86 -3.74
CA LEU A 261 -13.87 -0.97 -3.88
C LEU A 261 -15.18 -1.76 -3.92
N LEU A 262 -15.24 -2.86 -4.67
CA LEU A 262 -16.44 -3.72 -4.72
C LEU A 262 -16.79 -4.29 -3.34
N ALA A 263 -15.82 -4.81 -2.62
CA ALA A 263 -16.05 -5.38 -1.29
C ALA A 263 -16.46 -4.32 -0.25
N GLU A 264 -15.89 -3.12 -0.33
CA GLU A 264 -16.12 -2.06 0.67
C GLU A 264 -17.25 -1.10 0.34
N THR A 265 -17.47 -0.76 -0.95
CA THR A 265 -18.46 0.23 -1.36
C THR A 265 -19.56 -0.32 -2.25
N GLY A 266 -19.49 -1.61 -2.59
CA GLY A 266 -20.43 -2.27 -3.47
C GLY A 266 -20.49 -1.65 -4.87
N LEU A 267 -21.51 -2.02 -5.63
CA LEU A 267 -21.72 -1.48 -6.98
C LEU A 267 -22.02 0.02 -6.95
N VAL A 268 -22.77 0.49 -5.96
CA VAL A 268 -23.21 1.90 -5.87
C VAL A 268 -22.02 2.84 -5.69
N GLY A 269 -20.99 2.45 -4.93
CA GLY A 269 -19.78 3.25 -4.78
C GLY A 269 -18.76 3.02 -5.89
N THR A 270 -18.56 1.76 -6.30
CA THR A 270 -17.51 1.39 -7.25
C THR A 270 -17.78 1.87 -8.67
N LEU A 271 -19.01 1.69 -9.20
CA LEU A 271 -19.32 2.03 -10.59
C LEU A 271 -19.09 3.51 -10.91
N PRO A 272 -19.58 4.48 -10.12
CA PRO A 272 -19.29 5.89 -10.38
C PRO A 272 -17.79 6.20 -10.38
N ILE A 273 -17.01 5.63 -9.44
CA ILE A 273 -15.56 5.84 -9.38
C ILE A 273 -14.89 5.32 -10.65
N VAL A 274 -15.22 4.09 -11.08
CA VAL A 274 -14.66 3.47 -12.29
C VAL A 274 -15.06 4.24 -13.53
N ILE A 275 -16.33 4.63 -13.67
CA ILE A 275 -16.82 5.41 -14.82
C ILE A 275 -16.10 6.75 -14.92
N VAL A 276 -15.95 7.48 -13.80
CA VAL A 276 -15.25 8.76 -13.77
C VAL A 276 -13.76 8.57 -14.11
N ALA A 277 -13.12 7.54 -13.57
CA ALA A 277 -11.72 7.24 -13.87
C ALA A 277 -11.50 6.88 -15.35
N LEU A 278 -12.35 6.04 -15.92
CA LEU A 278 -12.28 5.68 -17.35
C LEU A 278 -12.57 6.89 -18.27
N ALA A 279 -13.58 7.70 -17.94
CA ALA A 279 -13.88 8.92 -18.70
C ALA A 279 -12.73 9.93 -18.63
N TRP A 280 -12.08 10.05 -17.46
CA TRP A 280 -10.92 10.90 -17.28
C TRP A 280 -9.71 10.37 -18.07
N LEU A 281 -9.40 9.06 -18.01
CA LEU A 281 -8.35 8.43 -18.80
C LEU A 281 -8.58 8.62 -20.31
N TRP A 282 -9.81 8.37 -20.76
CA TRP A 282 -10.19 8.56 -22.16
C TRP A 282 -9.99 10.00 -22.63
N ARG A 283 -10.47 10.98 -21.85
CA ARG A 283 -10.30 12.41 -22.16
C ARG A 283 -8.82 12.80 -22.23
N SER A 284 -8.02 12.35 -21.26
CA SER A 284 -6.60 12.64 -21.20
C SER A 284 -5.84 11.99 -22.36
N ALA A 285 -6.16 10.75 -22.73
CA ALA A 285 -5.59 10.07 -23.89
C ALA A 285 -5.93 10.78 -25.20
N ARG A 286 -7.18 11.20 -25.34
CA ARG A 286 -7.63 11.96 -26.52
C ARG A 286 -6.91 13.30 -26.63
N GLY A 287 -6.75 14.02 -25.53
CA GLY A 287 -5.99 15.27 -25.48
C GLY A 287 -4.53 15.06 -25.88
N TRP A 288 -3.88 14.03 -25.36
CA TRP A 288 -2.50 13.68 -25.73
C TRP A 288 -2.35 13.36 -27.23
N MET A 289 -3.24 12.53 -27.78
CA MET A 289 -3.23 12.19 -29.20
C MET A 289 -3.45 13.42 -30.11
N GLN A 290 -4.30 14.35 -29.71
CA GLN A 290 -4.55 15.59 -30.47
C GLN A 290 -3.34 16.52 -30.47
N GLN A 291 -2.70 16.73 -29.33
CA GLN A 291 -1.49 17.55 -29.21
C GLN A 291 -0.30 16.94 -29.93
N GLY A 292 -0.10 15.62 -29.86
CA GLY A 292 0.96 14.92 -30.59
C GLY A 292 0.82 15.02 -32.12
N ARG A 293 -0.39 15.33 -32.63
CA ARG A 293 -0.62 15.64 -34.05
C ARG A 293 -0.27 17.09 -34.41
N ALA A 294 -0.46 18.03 -33.47
CA ALA A 294 -0.22 19.44 -33.66
C ALA A 294 1.23 19.89 -33.47
N ALA A 295 1.95 19.25 -32.53
CA ALA A 295 3.34 19.57 -32.20
C ALA A 295 4.13 18.27 -31.89
N PRO A 296 4.64 17.58 -32.92
CA PRO A 296 5.19 16.21 -32.73
C PRO A 296 6.41 16.11 -31.80
N ASN A 297 7.18 17.18 -31.61
CA ASN A 297 8.48 17.11 -30.93
C ASN A 297 8.53 17.73 -29.53
N ASP A 298 7.65 18.69 -29.19
CA ASP A 298 7.79 19.49 -27.96
C ASP A 298 6.84 19.06 -26.83
N ALA A 299 5.68 18.50 -27.14
CA ALA A 299 4.70 18.08 -26.14
C ALA A 299 4.97 16.67 -25.56
N SER A 300 5.89 15.91 -26.17
CA SER A 300 6.11 14.48 -25.93
C SER A 300 6.64 14.18 -24.51
N PRO A 301 7.70 14.82 -23.99
CA PRO A 301 8.25 14.47 -22.68
C PRO A 301 7.31 14.84 -21.53
N ILE A 302 6.56 15.95 -21.69
CA ILE A 302 5.65 16.47 -20.66
C ILE A 302 4.50 15.49 -20.41
N ALA A 303 3.80 15.09 -21.47
CA ALA A 303 2.71 14.13 -21.38
C ALA A 303 3.21 12.74 -20.99
N LEU A 304 4.33 12.29 -21.55
CA LEU A 304 4.91 10.98 -21.31
C LEU A 304 5.22 10.74 -19.82
N THR A 305 5.85 11.72 -19.15
CA THR A 305 6.19 11.60 -17.72
C THR A 305 4.95 11.38 -16.87
N ALA A 306 3.89 12.17 -17.10
CA ALA A 306 2.64 12.03 -16.36
C ALA A 306 1.95 10.68 -16.66
N TRP A 307 1.89 10.28 -17.93
CA TRP A 307 1.33 9.00 -18.34
C TRP A 307 2.08 7.79 -17.77
N MET A 308 3.41 7.81 -17.79
CA MET A 308 4.23 6.76 -17.18
C MET A 308 3.94 6.63 -15.69
N GLY A 309 3.97 7.75 -14.96
CA GLY A 309 3.75 7.72 -13.53
C GLY A 309 2.34 7.26 -13.13
N VAL A 310 1.29 7.75 -13.81
CA VAL A 310 -0.10 7.31 -13.59
C VAL A 310 -0.27 5.84 -13.96
N ALA A 311 0.31 5.38 -15.08
CA ALA A 311 0.24 3.99 -15.48
C ALA A 311 0.95 3.06 -14.47
N PHE A 312 2.14 3.44 -13.98
CA PHE A 312 2.88 2.62 -13.02
C PHE A 312 2.13 2.46 -11.69
N LEU A 313 1.59 3.56 -11.16
CA LEU A 313 0.82 3.53 -9.92
C LEU A 313 -0.55 2.86 -10.11
N GLY A 314 -1.21 3.08 -11.25
CA GLY A 314 -2.45 2.41 -11.60
C GLY A 314 -2.30 0.91 -11.72
N LEU A 315 -1.30 0.42 -12.47
CA LEU A 315 -0.99 -1.00 -12.59
C LEU A 315 -0.61 -1.62 -11.24
N HIS A 316 0.16 -0.91 -10.43
CA HIS A 316 0.49 -1.38 -9.09
C HIS A 316 -0.76 -1.51 -8.23
N SER A 317 -1.73 -0.60 -8.37
CA SER A 317 -3.00 -0.63 -7.62
C SER A 317 -3.93 -1.80 -8.01
N LEU A 318 -3.71 -2.45 -9.16
CA LEU A 318 -4.44 -3.66 -9.56
C LEU A 318 -3.87 -4.95 -8.96
N VAL A 319 -2.73 -4.89 -8.27
CA VAL A 319 -2.07 -6.07 -7.69
C VAL A 319 -1.57 -5.87 -6.27
N GLU A 320 -1.72 -4.65 -5.74
CA GLU A 320 -1.34 -4.19 -4.40
C GLU A 320 -2.17 -2.94 -4.03
N TYR A 321 -1.83 -2.27 -2.93
CA TYR A 321 -2.54 -1.07 -2.45
C TYR A 321 -1.62 0.16 -2.28
N PRO A 322 -0.83 0.58 -3.29
CA PRO A 322 0.12 1.68 -3.15
C PRO A 322 -0.56 3.01 -2.79
N LEU A 323 -1.80 3.24 -3.21
CA LEU A 323 -2.52 4.48 -2.96
C LEU A 323 -3.00 4.63 -1.50
N TRP A 324 -2.89 3.60 -0.66
CA TRP A 324 -3.05 3.69 0.79
C TRP A 324 -1.84 4.31 1.47
N TYR A 325 -0.69 4.38 0.78
CA TYR A 325 0.52 5.03 1.27
C TYR A 325 0.60 6.47 0.76
N LEU A 326 0.68 7.42 1.68
CA LEU A 326 0.60 8.85 1.40
C LEU A 326 1.65 9.32 0.38
N TYR A 327 2.86 8.77 0.45
CA TYR A 327 3.95 9.11 -0.48
C TYR A 327 3.65 8.68 -1.93
N PHE A 328 2.88 7.63 -2.18
CA PHE A 328 2.43 7.28 -3.53
C PHE A 328 1.14 8.01 -3.91
N LEU A 329 0.23 8.19 -2.97
CA LEU A 329 -1.02 8.90 -3.22
C LEU A 329 -0.77 10.35 -3.67
N TRP A 330 0.14 11.05 -3.02
CA TRP A 330 0.48 12.42 -3.40
C TRP A 330 1.17 12.51 -4.77
N VAL A 331 2.09 11.58 -5.06
CA VAL A 331 2.71 11.50 -6.39
C VAL A 331 1.66 11.19 -7.46
N PHE A 332 0.77 10.23 -7.22
CA PHE A 332 -0.33 9.91 -8.13
C PHE A 332 -1.24 11.12 -8.35
N ALA A 333 -1.66 11.78 -7.29
CA ALA A 333 -2.54 12.95 -7.37
C ALA A 333 -1.90 14.09 -8.18
N PHE A 334 -0.61 14.38 -7.96
CA PHE A 334 0.12 15.39 -8.72
C PHE A 334 0.19 15.04 -10.20
N LEU A 335 0.60 13.82 -10.53
CA LEU A 335 0.72 13.35 -11.91
C LEU A 335 -0.64 13.25 -12.62
N ALA A 336 -1.69 12.86 -11.90
CA ALA A 336 -3.06 12.85 -12.41
C ALA A 336 -3.55 14.27 -12.71
N GLY A 337 -3.27 15.23 -11.84
CA GLY A 337 -3.54 16.65 -12.09
C GLY A 337 -2.74 17.21 -13.26
N TRP A 338 -1.47 16.83 -13.36
CA TRP A 338 -0.62 17.16 -14.50
C TRP A 338 -1.22 16.60 -15.81
N MET A 339 -1.59 15.32 -15.82
CA MET A 339 -2.23 14.67 -16.97
C MET A 339 -3.56 15.33 -17.36
N ASP A 340 -4.40 15.71 -16.38
CA ASP A 340 -5.68 16.41 -16.63
C ASP A 340 -5.48 17.80 -17.26
N GLY A 341 -4.39 18.49 -16.91
CA GLY A 341 -4.02 19.77 -17.50
C GLY A 341 -3.83 19.71 -19.01
N PHE A 342 -3.32 18.59 -19.53
CA PHE A 342 -3.20 18.33 -20.97
C PHE A 342 -4.54 18.03 -21.64
N GLY A 343 -5.45 17.36 -20.96
CA GLY A 343 -6.71 16.88 -21.54
C GLY A 343 -7.75 17.96 -21.83
N ARG A 344 -7.60 19.18 -21.30
CA ARG A 344 -8.64 20.20 -21.34
C ARG A 344 -8.47 21.28 -22.41
N GLY A 345 -7.33 21.34 -23.11
CA GLY A 345 -7.08 22.42 -24.06
C GLY A 345 -7.12 23.83 -23.44
N GLU A 346 -7.26 24.86 -24.25
CA GLU A 346 -7.25 26.26 -23.80
C GLU A 346 -8.53 26.71 -23.04
N ALA A 347 -9.59 25.90 -23.01
CA ALA A 347 -10.87 26.27 -22.43
C ALA A 347 -10.95 25.98 -20.94
N ALA A 348 -10.84 27.01 -20.18
CA ALA A 348 -11.24 27.30 -18.81
C ALA A 348 -10.10 27.56 -17.82
N PRO A 349 -9.93 28.82 -17.41
CA PRO A 349 -9.09 29.16 -16.27
C PRO A 349 -9.90 28.99 -14.99
N VAL A 350 -9.73 27.87 -14.30
CA VAL A 350 -9.89 27.90 -12.86
C VAL A 350 -8.48 27.73 -12.29
N ALA A 351 -7.65 28.74 -12.47
CA ALA A 351 -6.54 28.95 -11.57
C ALA A 351 -7.17 29.33 -10.22
N LEU A 352 -7.18 28.40 -9.26
CA LEU A 352 -7.28 28.77 -7.86
C LEU A 352 -5.99 29.54 -7.53
N THR A 353 -5.93 30.81 -7.93
CA THR A 353 -4.91 31.73 -7.45
C THR A 353 -5.30 32.09 -6.04
N LEU A 354 -4.88 31.28 -5.09
CA LEU A 354 -4.97 31.66 -3.70
C LEU A 354 -4.17 32.96 -3.52
N PRO A 355 -4.79 34.02 -3.00
CA PRO A 355 -4.03 35.20 -2.58
C PRO A 355 -2.87 34.79 -1.66
N ARG A 356 -1.73 35.46 -1.72
CA ARG A 356 -0.56 35.15 -0.87
C ARG A 356 -0.92 34.88 0.59
N PRO A 357 -1.78 35.70 1.26
CA PRO A 357 -2.14 35.43 2.65
C PRO A 357 -2.94 34.12 2.80
N ALA A 358 -3.81 33.75 1.86
CA ALA A 358 -4.53 32.49 1.90
C ALA A 358 -3.60 31.29 1.66
N ALA A 359 -2.62 31.40 0.76
CA ALA A 359 -1.60 30.37 0.57
C ALA A 359 -0.74 30.17 1.84
N LEU A 360 -0.34 31.26 2.50
CA LEU A 360 0.38 31.20 3.78
C LEU A 360 -0.48 30.59 4.89
N ALA A 361 -1.77 30.94 4.96
CA ALA A 361 -2.69 30.36 5.93
C ALA A 361 -2.90 28.85 5.71
N VAL A 362 -3.03 28.41 4.46
CA VAL A 362 -3.11 26.96 4.12
C VAL A 362 -1.80 26.25 4.49
N GLY A 363 -0.65 26.85 4.21
CA GLY A 363 0.65 26.31 4.61
C GLY A 363 0.81 26.21 6.13
N ALA A 364 0.46 27.26 6.86
CA ALA A 364 0.49 27.26 8.33
C ALA A 364 -0.46 26.22 8.91
N LEU A 365 -1.67 26.08 8.36
CA LEU A 365 -2.63 25.05 8.77
C LEU A 365 -2.07 23.64 8.50
N ALA A 366 -1.44 23.42 7.35
CA ALA A 366 -0.82 22.13 7.04
C ALA A 366 0.28 21.77 8.04
N VAL A 367 1.15 22.73 8.38
CA VAL A 367 2.20 22.55 9.41
C VAL A 367 1.58 22.25 10.77
N ALA A 368 0.53 22.99 11.17
CA ALA A 368 -0.17 22.76 12.43
C ALA A 368 -0.83 21.37 12.49
N LEU A 369 -1.43 20.89 11.39
CA LEU A 369 -2.03 19.56 11.30
C LEU A 369 -0.97 18.45 11.38
N VAL A 370 0.19 18.63 10.75
CA VAL A 370 1.31 17.68 10.84
C VAL A 370 1.87 17.63 12.27
N ALA A 371 2.06 18.79 12.90
CA ALA A 371 2.52 18.85 14.29
C ALA A 371 1.50 18.18 15.24
N LYS A 372 0.21 18.44 15.03
CA LYS A 372 -0.88 17.82 15.82
C LYS A 372 -0.91 16.30 15.60
N ALA A 373 -0.74 15.82 14.35
CA ALA A 373 -0.69 14.39 14.06
C ALA A 373 0.51 13.72 14.73
N GLY A 374 1.68 14.37 14.72
CA GLY A 374 2.87 13.88 15.43
C GLY A 374 2.67 13.79 16.94
N TYR A 375 2.02 14.82 17.52
CA TYR A 375 1.65 14.81 18.95
C TYR A 375 0.68 13.66 19.28
N ASP A 376 -0.40 13.52 18.50
CA ASP A 376 -1.41 12.46 18.71
C ASP A 376 -0.80 11.08 18.54
N TYR A 377 0.09 10.90 17.55
CA TYR A 377 0.84 9.66 17.35
C TYR A 377 1.67 9.29 18.59
N ASN A 378 2.40 10.27 19.15
CA ASN A 378 3.23 10.02 20.32
C ASN A 378 2.40 9.62 21.54
N VAL A 379 1.27 10.29 21.79
CA VAL A 379 0.34 9.93 22.86
C VAL A 379 -0.25 8.55 22.65
N THR A 380 -0.65 8.22 21.42
CA THR A 380 -1.18 6.91 21.06
C THR A 380 -0.11 5.82 21.22
N ASN A 381 1.12 6.06 20.78
CA ASN A 381 2.23 5.13 20.94
C ASN A 381 2.51 4.83 22.41
N THR A 382 2.45 5.83 23.27
CA THR A 382 2.58 5.65 24.74
C THR A 382 1.48 4.73 25.29
N ALA A 383 0.26 4.81 24.77
CA ALA A 383 -0.85 3.95 25.19
C ALA A 383 -0.60 2.45 24.92
N TYR A 384 0.29 2.12 23.98
CA TYR A 384 0.61 0.74 23.61
C TYR A 384 1.95 0.24 24.15
N SER A 385 2.91 1.13 24.41
CA SER A 385 4.29 0.77 24.72
C SER A 385 4.69 1.00 26.18
N ALA A 386 3.93 1.81 26.93
CA ALA A 386 4.21 2.15 28.32
C ALA A 386 3.69 1.10 29.32
N ASP A 387 4.08 1.24 30.57
CA ASP A 387 3.49 0.46 31.66
C ASP A 387 1.97 0.75 31.80
N ARG A 388 1.28 -0.06 32.64
CA ARG A 388 -0.19 0.03 32.77
C ARG A 388 -0.66 1.40 33.30
N VAL A 389 0.13 2.09 34.11
CA VAL A 389 -0.22 3.37 34.70
C VAL A 389 -0.10 4.49 33.67
N GLU A 390 1.04 4.53 32.99
CA GLU A 390 1.30 5.49 31.91
C GLU A 390 0.37 5.28 30.72
N ALA A 391 0.13 4.02 30.31
CA ALA A 391 -0.81 3.67 29.26
C ALA A 391 -2.23 4.17 29.60
N ALA A 392 -2.71 3.97 30.84
CA ALA A 392 -4.02 4.47 31.26
C ALA A 392 -4.09 6.00 31.27
N ALA A 393 -3.01 6.69 31.61
CA ALA A 393 -2.93 8.16 31.52
C ALA A 393 -2.96 8.63 30.06
N ALA A 394 -2.17 7.99 29.18
CA ALA A 394 -2.13 8.28 27.75
C ALA A 394 -3.50 8.04 27.07
N ILE A 395 -4.20 6.95 27.41
CA ILE A 395 -5.56 6.66 26.93
C ILE A 395 -6.52 7.80 27.33
N ARG A 396 -6.52 8.20 28.61
CA ARG A 396 -7.39 9.31 29.07
C ARG A 396 -7.08 10.63 28.37
N GLN A 397 -5.80 10.92 28.15
CA GLN A 397 -5.37 12.10 27.42
C GLN A 397 -5.83 12.06 25.97
N ALA A 398 -5.61 10.94 25.27
CA ALA A 398 -6.00 10.76 23.89
C ALA A 398 -7.51 10.81 23.69
N GLN A 399 -8.30 10.21 24.57
CA GLN A 399 -9.77 10.31 24.52
C GLN A 399 -10.29 11.75 24.51
N ARG A 400 -9.54 12.69 25.11
CA ARG A 400 -9.92 14.11 25.19
C ARG A 400 -9.42 14.94 24.00
N SER A 401 -8.23 14.65 23.50
CA SER A 401 -7.50 15.53 22.58
C SER A 401 -7.17 14.93 21.24
N ASP A 402 -7.25 13.58 21.06
CA ASP A 402 -6.88 12.94 19.81
C ASP A 402 -7.86 13.27 18.68
N LEU A 403 -7.31 13.68 17.55
CA LEU A 403 -8.02 14.01 16.34
C LEU A 403 -7.84 12.94 15.24
N PHE A 404 -6.65 12.32 15.19
CA PHE A 404 -6.24 11.47 14.07
C PHE A 404 -6.28 9.97 14.37
N PHE A 405 -6.05 9.55 15.62
CA PHE A 405 -5.84 8.15 16.00
C PHE A 405 -6.92 7.59 16.95
N ARG A 406 -8.09 8.23 17.02
CA ARG A 406 -9.24 7.79 17.85
C ARG A 406 -9.56 6.29 17.74
N PRO A 407 -9.55 5.67 16.53
CA PRO A 407 -9.80 4.23 16.41
C PRO A 407 -8.77 3.37 17.15
N LEU A 408 -7.48 3.78 17.11
CA LEU A 408 -6.39 3.10 17.82
C LEU A 408 -6.57 3.19 19.33
N ILE A 409 -7.02 4.35 19.84
CA ILE A 409 -7.32 4.53 21.26
C ILE A 409 -8.52 3.68 21.67
N GLY A 410 -9.55 3.62 20.85
CA GLY A 410 -10.67 2.69 21.05
C GLY A 410 -10.20 1.24 21.13
N PHE A 411 -9.28 0.84 20.24
CA PHE A 411 -8.69 -0.49 20.27
C PHE A 411 -7.89 -0.75 21.57
N ALA A 412 -7.09 0.21 22.03
CA ALA A 412 -6.35 0.09 23.30
C ALA A 412 -7.32 -0.09 24.49
N VAL A 413 -8.44 0.65 24.50
CA VAL A 413 -9.50 0.50 25.52
C VAL A 413 -10.12 -0.90 25.44
N ALA A 414 -10.62 -1.31 24.29
CA ALA A 414 -11.23 -2.62 24.07
C ALA A 414 -10.27 -3.77 24.39
N SER A 415 -8.97 -3.58 24.10
CA SER A 415 -7.92 -4.54 24.45
C SER A 415 -7.65 -4.66 25.94
N SER A 416 -8.03 -3.66 26.75
CA SER A 416 -7.92 -3.69 28.21
C SER A 416 -9.11 -4.34 28.90
N LEU A 417 -10.27 -4.50 28.20
CA LEU A 417 -11.48 -5.11 28.76
C LEU A 417 -11.25 -6.59 29.10
N GLN A 418 -11.85 -7.05 30.17
CA GLN A 418 -11.81 -8.46 30.61
C GLN A 418 -13.22 -8.92 30.95
N VAL A 419 -13.74 -9.87 30.20
CA VAL A 419 -15.06 -10.47 30.49
C VAL A 419 -14.94 -11.32 31.76
N ARG A 420 -15.76 -11.02 32.77
CA ARG A 420 -15.74 -11.67 34.09
C ARG A 420 -17.04 -12.39 34.37
N ALA A 421 -16.98 -13.41 35.21
CA ALA A 421 -18.16 -14.14 35.67
C ALA A 421 -19.17 -13.25 36.41
N ALA A 422 -18.67 -12.25 37.13
CA ALA A 422 -19.46 -11.31 37.91
C ALA A 422 -20.15 -10.20 37.11
N ASP A 423 -19.79 -10.05 35.82
CA ASP A 423 -20.34 -8.97 34.99
C ASP A 423 -21.85 -9.15 34.78
N SER A 424 -22.59 -8.08 35.04
CA SER A 424 -24.03 -8.02 34.80
C SER A 424 -24.34 -8.03 33.29
N HIS A 425 -25.59 -8.39 32.96
CA HIS A 425 -26.03 -8.38 31.56
C HIS A 425 -25.87 -7.00 30.90
N ALA A 426 -26.08 -5.90 31.63
CA ALA A 426 -25.90 -4.54 31.13
C ALA A 426 -24.43 -4.18 30.89
N GLU A 427 -23.50 -4.69 31.69
CA GLU A 427 -22.06 -4.53 31.50
C GLU A 427 -21.61 -5.31 30.26
N LEU A 428 -22.02 -6.57 30.12
CA LEU A 428 -21.70 -7.39 28.93
C LEU A 428 -22.18 -6.73 27.62
N LEU A 429 -23.37 -6.11 27.60
CA LEU A 429 -23.87 -5.39 26.43
C LEU A 429 -23.05 -4.12 26.12
N ARG A 430 -22.57 -3.40 27.16
CA ARG A 430 -21.70 -2.23 26.99
C ARG A 430 -20.34 -2.64 26.42
N GLU A 431 -19.75 -3.71 26.97
CA GLU A 431 -18.50 -4.25 26.49
C GLU A 431 -18.62 -4.75 25.05
N GLN A 432 -19.72 -5.43 24.72
CA GLN A 432 -19.99 -5.85 23.34
C GLN A 432 -20.06 -4.66 22.39
N ALA A 433 -20.80 -3.60 22.76
CA ALA A 433 -20.93 -2.41 21.93
C ALA A 433 -19.57 -1.70 21.71
N GLU A 434 -18.68 -1.72 22.71
CA GLU A 434 -17.32 -1.16 22.58
C GLU A 434 -16.45 -2.02 21.66
N ILE A 435 -16.47 -3.34 21.84
CA ILE A 435 -15.74 -4.28 20.97
C ILE A 435 -16.27 -4.23 19.54
N ASP A 436 -17.59 -4.18 19.34
CA ASP A 436 -18.19 -4.09 18.00
C ASP A 436 -17.75 -2.80 17.30
N ARG A 437 -17.73 -1.66 18.00
CA ARG A 437 -17.26 -0.37 17.45
C ARG A 437 -15.82 -0.45 16.95
N VAL A 438 -14.96 -1.12 17.69
CA VAL A 438 -13.52 -1.24 17.38
C VAL A 438 -13.26 -2.32 16.32
N SER A 439 -14.04 -3.39 16.32
CA SER A 439 -13.94 -4.48 15.34
C SER A 439 -14.12 -4.03 13.89
N HIS A 440 -14.79 -2.89 13.67
CA HIS A 440 -14.88 -2.25 12.35
C HIS A 440 -13.53 -1.71 11.85
N ALA A 441 -12.62 -1.34 12.75
CA ALA A 441 -11.35 -0.73 12.39
C ALA A 441 -10.18 -1.72 12.42
N TYR A 442 -10.24 -2.74 13.28
CA TYR A 442 -9.11 -3.65 13.53
C TYR A 442 -9.58 -5.10 13.73
N GLY A 443 -8.99 -6.02 12.95
CA GLY A 443 -9.08 -7.46 13.20
C GLY A 443 -7.94 -7.89 14.11
N ASP A 444 -8.21 -8.16 15.39
CA ASP A 444 -7.24 -8.68 16.36
C ASP A 444 -7.74 -9.99 16.95
N PRO A 445 -6.91 -11.07 16.98
CA PRO A 445 -7.35 -12.37 17.47
C PRO A 445 -7.77 -12.36 18.94
N ASN A 446 -7.12 -11.57 19.81
CA ASN A 446 -7.50 -11.48 21.21
C ASN A 446 -8.84 -10.74 21.40
N LEU A 447 -9.08 -9.71 20.57
CA LEU A 447 -10.36 -9.01 20.55
C LEU A 447 -11.48 -9.94 20.10
N LEU A 448 -11.24 -10.79 19.11
CA LEU A 448 -12.19 -11.80 18.65
C LEU A 448 -12.48 -12.85 19.74
N ILE A 449 -11.47 -13.30 20.48
CA ILE A 449 -11.67 -14.19 21.63
C ILE A 449 -12.60 -13.54 22.67
N ARG A 450 -12.40 -12.27 23.01
CA ARG A 450 -13.31 -11.55 23.93
C ARG A 450 -14.73 -11.47 23.40
N ARG A 451 -14.89 -11.19 22.11
CA ARG A 451 -16.19 -11.20 21.44
C ARG A 451 -16.86 -12.56 21.49
N ILE A 452 -16.10 -13.65 21.31
CA ILE A 452 -16.60 -15.04 21.46
C ILE A 452 -17.12 -15.27 22.88
N LEU A 453 -16.38 -14.84 23.90
CA LEU A 453 -16.78 -14.98 25.30
C LEU A 453 -18.04 -14.16 25.60
N LEU A 454 -18.13 -12.92 25.14
CA LEU A 454 -19.32 -12.06 25.29
C LEU A 454 -20.56 -12.68 24.63
N LEU A 455 -20.45 -13.09 23.36
CA LEU A 455 -21.54 -13.74 22.64
C LEU A 455 -22.04 -15.00 23.37
N SER A 456 -21.11 -15.78 23.92
CA SER A 456 -21.48 -16.98 24.69
C SER A 456 -22.19 -16.63 25.99
N ARG A 457 -21.76 -15.60 26.72
CA ARG A 457 -22.39 -15.11 27.95
C ARG A 457 -23.77 -14.50 27.70
N LEU A 458 -23.96 -13.86 26.56
CA LEU A 458 -25.24 -13.26 26.12
C LEU A 458 -26.21 -14.28 25.50
N GLY A 459 -25.82 -15.55 25.43
CA GLY A 459 -26.70 -16.62 24.90
C GLY A 459 -26.65 -16.81 23.38
N HIS A 460 -25.77 -16.10 22.66
CA HIS A 460 -25.61 -16.18 21.20
C HIS A 460 -24.62 -17.29 20.79
N ALA A 461 -24.85 -18.53 21.27
CA ALA A 461 -23.91 -19.65 21.15
C ALA A 461 -23.53 -19.99 19.67
N GLN A 462 -24.46 -19.90 18.73
CA GLN A 462 -24.18 -20.18 17.31
C GLN A 462 -23.26 -19.13 16.71
N GLN A 463 -23.47 -17.86 17.01
CA GLN A 463 -22.60 -16.77 16.55
C GLN A 463 -21.20 -16.86 17.17
N ALA A 464 -21.11 -17.20 18.45
CA ALA A 464 -19.84 -17.46 19.12
C ALA A 464 -19.07 -18.61 18.45
N LEU A 465 -19.74 -19.69 18.09
CA LEU A 465 -19.13 -20.84 17.42
C LEU A 465 -18.66 -20.47 15.99
N ALA A 466 -19.48 -19.76 15.23
CA ALA A 466 -19.12 -19.26 13.91
C ALA A 466 -17.88 -18.33 13.97
N LEU A 467 -17.85 -17.43 14.94
CA LEU A 467 -16.73 -16.52 15.15
C LEU A 467 -15.46 -17.28 15.60
N ALA A 468 -15.58 -18.34 16.41
CA ALA A 468 -14.45 -19.18 16.80
C ALA A 468 -13.82 -19.90 15.58
N ARG A 469 -14.65 -20.44 14.68
CA ARG A 469 -14.18 -21.03 13.41
C ARG A 469 -13.50 -20.01 12.51
N TYR A 470 -14.09 -18.81 12.37
CA TYR A 470 -13.49 -17.71 11.65
C TYR A 470 -12.12 -17.35 12.23
N THR A 471 -12.03 -17.18 13.55
CA THR A 471 -10.78 -16.83 14.24
C THR A 471 -9.70 -17.88 14.00
N ALA A 472 -10.04 -19.17 14.11
CA ALA A 472 -9.13 -20.29 13.86
C ALA A 472 -8.59 -20.29 12.42
N SER A 473 -9.43 -20.03 11.42
CA SER A 473 -9.01 -20.05 10.02
C SER A 473 -8.28 -18.77 9.60
N SER A 474 -8.72 -17.59 10.04
CA SER A 474 -8.13 -16.30 9.65
C SER A 474 -6.87 -15.95 10.44
N PHE A 475 -6.71 -16.49 11.65
CA PHE A 475 -5.56 -16.23 12.52
C PHE A 475 -4.81 -17.51 12.88
N TRP A 476 -4.65 -18.39 11.90
CA TRP A 476 -4.08 -19.72 12.09
C TRP A 476 -2.67 -19.72 12.71
N LEU A 477 -1.85 -18.67 12.45
CA LEU A 477 -0.52 -18.51 13.09
C LEU A 477 -0.62 -18.30 14.61
N TYR A 478 -1.68 -17.65 15.06
CA TYR A 478 -1.93 -17.36 16.48
C TYR A 478 -2.74 -18.48 17.16
N ALA A 479 -3.38 -19.36 16.38
CA ALA A 479 -4.28 -20.40 16.89
C ALA A 479 -3.67 -21.26 18.02
N PRO A 480 -2.41 -21.73 17.98
CA PRO A 480 -1.84 -22.50 19.07
C PRO A 480 -1.80 -21.74 20.40
N GLY A 481 -1.47 -20.45 20.36
CA GLY A 481 -1.47 -19.57 21.55
C GLY A 481 -2.89 -19.33 22.08
N LEU A 482 -3.84 -19.07 21.20
CA LEU A 482 -5.25 -18.87 21.53
C LEU A 482 -5.85 -20.11 22.19
N VAL A 483 -5.66 -21.28 21.58
CA VAL A 483 -6.13 -22.58 22.12
C VAL A 483 -5.58 -22.84 23.51
N LYS A 484 -4.32 -22.52 23.77
CA LYS A 484 -3.68 -22.66 25.09
C LYS A 484 -4.29 -21.75 26.16
N GLN A 485 -4.62 -20.52 25.80
CA GLN A 485 -5.13 -19.51 26.74
C GLN A 485 -6.64 -19.55 26.94
N PHE A 486 -7.41 -20.00 25.94
CA PHE A 486 -8.87 -19.94 25.90
C PHE A 486 -9.56 -20.59 27.11
N PRO A 487 -9.16 -21.78 27.61
CA PRO A 487 -9.83 -22.39 28.77
C PRO A 487 -9.79 -21.53 30.03
N ALA A 488 -8.66 -20.88 30.30
CA ALA A 488 -8.51 -19.99 31.45
C ALA A 488 -9.39 -18.74 31.31
N GLN A 489 -9.43 -18.15 30.11
CA GLN A 489 -10.26 -16.97 29.80
C GLN A 489 -11.75 -17.31 29.87
N ALA A 490 -12.15 -18.47 29.39
CA ALA A 490 -13.54 -18.95 29.44
C ALA A 490 -13.99 -19.18 30.91
N ALA A 491 -13.14 -19.78 31.73
CA ALA A 491 -13.41 -19.93 33.16
C ALA A 491 -13.51 -18.58 33.88
N GLN A 492 -12.62 -17.63 33.59
CA GLN A 492 -12.69 -16.26 34.13
C GLN A 492 -13.99 -15.55 33.72
N ALA A 493 -14.44 -15.77 32.49
CA ALA A 493 -15.71 -15.26 31.97
C ALA A 493 -16.94 -15.99 32.54
N GLY A 494 -16.78 -17.04 33.32
CA GLY A 494 -17.86 -17.80 33.93
C GLY A 494 -18.60 -18.74 32.96
N LEU A 495 -17.96 -19.19 31.89
CA LEU A 495 -18.53 -20.20 31.00
C LEU A 495 -18.40 -21.59 31.62
N SER A 496 -19.46 -22.39 31.52
CA SER A 496 -19.43 -23.81 31.89
C SER A 496 -18.56 -24.63 30.95
N ALA A 497 -18.16 -25.82 31.38
CA ALA A 497 -17.41 -26.77 30.54
C ALA A 497 -18.18 -27.13 29.25
N ALA A 498 -19.51 -27.25 29.35
CA ALA A 498 -20.39 -27.54 28.20
C ALA A 498 -20.41 -26.41 27.16
N GLN A 499 -20.30 -25.16 27.58
CA GLN A 499 -20.19 -24.00 26.68
C GLN A 499 -18.78 -23.84 26.11
N THR A 500 -17.75 -24.16 26.89
CA THR A 500 -16.33 -23.99 26.50
C THR A 500 -15.87 -25.05 25.49
N ALA A 501 -16.29 -26.30 25.63
CA ALA A 501 -15.81 -27.42 24.83
C ALA A 501 -16.03 -27.23 23.31
N PRO A 502 -17.22 -26.87 22.80
CA PRO A 502 -17.45 -26.69 21.36
C PRO A 502 -16.65 -25.52 20.79
N LEU A 503 -16.43 -24.44 21.55
CA LEU A 503 -15.64 -23.29 21.14
C LEU A 503 -14.15 -23.63 21.04
N LEU A 504 -13.66 -24.39 22.03
CA LEU A 504 -12.26 -24.84 22.03
C LEU A 504 -11.99 -25.80 20.85
N GLU A 505 -12.91 -26.71 20.57
CA GLU A 505 -12.80 -27.59 19.39
C GLU A 505 -12.82 -26.79 18.08
N ALA A 506 -13.65 -25.76 17.98
CA ALA A 506 -13.67 -24.86 16.82
C ALA A 506 -12.33 -24.11 16.64
N LEU A 507 -11.72 -23.64 17.73
CA LEU A 507 -10.42 -22.95 17.70
C LEU A 507 -9.28 -23.92 17.34
N LYS A 508 -9.37 -25.22 17.67
CA LYS A 508 -8.39 -26.24 17.27
C LYS A 508 -8.44 -26.61 15.80
N GLN A 509 -9.57 -26.35 15.12
CA GLN A 509 -9.77 -26.67 13.69
C GLN A 509 -9.05 -25.68 12.75
N ALA A 510 -8.03 -24.97 13.25
CA ALA A 510 -7.15 -24.19 12.40
C ALA A 510 -6.62 -25.07 11.25
N PRO A 511 -6.79 -24.69 9.99
CA PRO A 511 -6.31 -25.47 8.88
C PRO A 511 -4.80 -25.59 8.99
N VAL A 512 -4.31 -26.83 9.14
CA VAL A 512 -2.89 -27.13 9.06
C VAL A 512 -2.52 -27.01 7.59
N LEU A 513 -2.17 -25.83 7.14
CA LEU A 513 -1.48 -25.63 5.87
C LEU A 513 -0.09 -26.26 6.02
N ARG A 514 -0.02 -27.58 5.80
CA ARG A 514 1.24 -28.29 5.67
C ARG A 514 2.03 -27.58 4.54
N ARG A 515 3.08 -26.84 4.93
CA ARG A 515 4.06 -26.14 4.09
C ARG A 515 3.60 -24.84 3.43
N VAL A 516 3.30 -23.82 4.20
CA VAL A 516 3.79 -22.48 3.90
C VAL A 516 4.71 -22.10 5.05
N VAL A 517 5.89 -22.66 5.07
CA VAL A 517 6.95 -22.19 5.96
C VAL A 517 7.49 -20.92 5.33
N VAL A 518 6.92 -19.79 5.72
CA VAL A 518 7.67 -18.55 5.75
C VAL A 518 8.46 -18.63 7.06
N PRO A 519 9.78 -18.74 7.05
CA PRO A 519 10.56 -18.60 8.27
C PRO A 519 10.39 -17.15 8.74
N VAL A 520 9.54 -16.93 9.71
CA VAL A 520 9.55 -15.72 10.52
C VAL A 520 10.70 -15.92 11.51
N ASN A 521 11.89 -15.51 11.13
CA ASN A 521 12.95 -15.30 12.08
C ASN A 521 12.65 -14.00 12.83
N HIS A 522 12.38 -14.15 14.12
CA HIS A 522 12.31 -13.09 15.12
C HIS A 522 13.65 -12.35 15.26
#